data_5afca9a1075bc0578c6d89152539bdfc
#
_entry.id   5afca9a1075bc0578c6d89152539bdfc
#
_cell.length_a   1.000
_cell.length_b   1.000
_cell.length_c   1.000
_cell.angle_alpha   90.00
_cell.angle_beta   90.00
_cell.angle_gamma   90.00
#
_symmetry.space_group_name_H-M   'P 1'
#
loop_
_entity.id
_entity.type
_entity.pdbx_description
1 polymer ?
#
loop_
_entity_poly.entity_id
_entity_poly.type
_entity_poly.pdbx_seq_one_letter_code
_entity_poly.pdbx_strand_id
1 'polypeptide(L)'
;MKVLQPVPVRVLASRIIPSVDPGLAAAFKLEPRHRALALFTSDSDDVSYIAIDEATKKAAVDVVYASSFYGGAAHASGPYSGEFIGILAAETPGDVEEGLRIAMDYAQNRVSFLTADPE
;
A
#
# COMPACT_ATOMS: atom_id res chain seq x y z
N MET A 1 -0.87 -31.58 -10.91
CA MET A 1 -1.16 -30.53 -10.33
C MET A 1 -0.80 -29.37 -11.01
N LYS A 2 -1.23 -28.34 -10.80
CA LYS A 2 -0.92 -27.27 -11.42
C LYS A 2 0.08 -26.51 -10.79
N VAL A 3 0.92 -26.07 -11.49
CA VAL A 3 1.93 -25.22 -10.98
C VAL A 3 1.39 -23.87 -10.79
N LEU A 4 1.56 -23.33 -9.63
CA LEU A 4 1.15 -22.01 -9.39
C LEU A 4 2.29 -21.10 -9.57
N GLN A 5 2.17 -20.20 -10.49
CA GLN A 5 3.18 -19.22 -10.69
C GLN A 5 2.98 -18.12 -9.69
N PRO A 6 4.02 -17.61 -9.10
CA PRO A 6 3.87 -16.44 -8.25
C PRO A 6 3.35 -15.29 -9.08
N VAL A 7 2.41 -14.58 -8.52
CA VAL A 7 1.85 -13.43 -9.20
C VAL A 7 2.49 -12.21 -8.59
N PRO A 8 3.44 -11.59 -9.26
CA PRO A 8 4.14 -10.46 -8.67
C PRO A 8 3.20 -9.27 -8.56
N VAL A 9 3.28 -8.60 -7.45
CA VAL A 9 2.56 -7.35 -7.27
C VAL A 9 3.49 -6.25 -7.72
N ARG A 10 2.97 -5.38 -8.55
CA ARG A 10 3.74 -4.26 -9.02
C ARG A 10 3.31 -3.01 -8.31
N VAL A 11 4.27 -2.35 -7.71
CA VAL A 11 4.03 -1.03 -7.15
C VAL A 11 4.11 -0.06 -8.32
N LEU A 12 3.01 0.59 -8.62
CA LEU A 12 2.92 1.45 -9.79
C LEU A 12 3.48 2.83 -9.52
N ALA A 13 3.28 3.35 -8.33
CA ALA A 13 3.79 4.66 -7.96
C ALA A 13 3.94 4.74 -6.46
N SER A 14 4.86 5.54 -6.00
CA SER A 14 5.00 5.81 -4.57
C SER A 14 5.48 7.24 -4.39
N ARG A 15 5.13 7.83 -3.26
CA ARG A 15 5.49 9.20 -2.99
C ARG A 15 5.52 9.48 -1.50
N ILE A 16 6.46 10.31 -1.08
CA ILE A 16 6.55 10.79 0.29
C ILE A 16 6.19 12.27 0.29
N ILE A 17 5.32 12.65 1.21
CA ILE A 17 5.00 14.04 1.46
C ILE A 17 5.55 14.34 2.85
N PRO A 18 6.70 15.00 2.94
CA PRO A 18 7.36 15.16 4.23
C PRO A 18 6.68 16.14 5.16
N SER A 19 5.87 17.03 4.63
CA SER A 19 5.19 18.00 5.45
C SER A 19 3.81 18.24 4.89
N VAL A 20 2.81 17.85 5.63
CA VAL A 20 1.41 17.92 5.18
C VAL A 20 0.91 19.33 5.40
N ASP A 21 0.29 19.91 4.38
CA ASP A 21 -0.31 21.22 4.54
C ASP A 21 -1.73 21.10 5.12
N PRO A 22 -2.28 22.22 5.60
CA PRO A 22 -3.60 22.17 6.26
C PRO A 22 -4.73 21.68 5.36
N GLY A 23 -4.67 21.98 4.07
CA GLY A 23 -5.70 21.53 3.16
C GLY A 23 -5.72 20.03 3.02
N LEU A 24 -4.55 19.44 2.90
CA LEU A 24 -4.43 18.00 2.79
C LEU A 24 -4.82 17.33 4.10
N ALA A 25 -4.42 17.93 5.22
CA ALA A 25 -4.79 17.39 6.52
C ALA A 25 -6.31 17.36 6.69
N ALA A 26 -6.98 18.41 6.23
CA ALA A 26 -8.43 18.45 6.33
C ALA A 26 -9.08 17.42 5.40
N ALA A 27 -8.54 17.28 4.20
CA ALA A 27 -9.12 16.37 3.21
C ALA A 27 -9.09 14.93 3.69
N PHE A 28 -8.04 14.52 4.38
CA PHE A 28 -7.94 13.16 4.89
C PHE A 28 -8.27 13.04 6.36
N LYS A 29 -8.74 14.12 6.97
CA LYS A 29 -9.13 14.12 8.38
C LYS A 29 -7.99 13.67 9.28
N LEU A 30 -6.82 14.21 9.02
CA LEU A 30 -5.64 13.81 9.76
C LEU A 30 -5.64 14.42 11.16
N GLU A 31 -5.00 13.71 12.07
CA GLU A 31 -4.79 14.23 13.41
C GLU A 31 -3.53 15.10 13.42
N PRO A 32 -3.36 15.94 14.45
CA PRO A 32 -2.18 16.80 14.49
C PRO A 32 -0.86 16.06 14.45
N ARG A 33 -0.83 14.82 14.91
CA ARG A 33 0.40 14.03 14.88
C ARG A 33 0.72 13.49 13.50
N HIS A 34 -0.21 13.58 12.57
CA HIS A 34 0.01 13.08 11.21
C HIS A 34 0.63 14.19 10.38
N ARG A 35 1.94 14.34 10.49
CA ARG A 35 2.64 15.44 9.83
C ARG A 35 3.25 15.08 8.51
N ALA A 36 3.44 13.80 8.25
CA ALA A 36 4.02 13.32 7.01
C ALA A 36 3.17 12.21 6.45
N LEU A 37 3.16 12.06 5.14
CA LEU A 37 2.39 11.02 4.47
C LEU A 37 3.28 10.23 3.52
N ALA A 38 2.91 9.00 3.32
CA ALA A 38 3.48 8.17 2.26
C ALA A 38 2.33 7.56 1.48
N LEU A 39 2.41 7.62 0.18
CA LEU A 39 1.38 7.07 -0.69
C LEU A 39 1.97 6.01 -1.58
N PHE A 40 1.20 4.98 -1.86
CA PHE A 40 1.61 4.09 -2.93
C PHE A 40 0.38 3.49 -3.61
N THR A 41 0.57 3.15 -4.87
CA THR A 41 -0.44 2.47 -5.64
C THR A 41 0.16 1.17 -6.17
N SER A 42 -0.69 0.19 -6.35
CA SER A 42 -0.24 -1.10 -6.84
C SER A 42 -1.32 -1.70 -7.73
N ASP A 43 -1.00 -2.82 -8.33
CA ASP A 43 -1.94 -3.50 -9.20
C ASP A 43 -2.67 -4.66 -8.50
N SER A 44 -2.54 -4.77 -7.20
CA SER A 44 -3.25 -5.83 -6.47
C SER A 44 -3.71 -5.31 -5.13
N ASP A 45 -5.01 -5.27 -4.94
CA ASP A 45 -5.57 -4.75 -3.70
C ASP A 45 -5.44 -5.75 -2.56
N ASP A 46 -5.66 -7.02 -2.80
CA ASP A 46 -5.62 -8.00 -1.72
C ASP A 46 -4.27 -8.01 -1.02
N VAL A 47 -3.22 -8.09 -1.80
CA VAL A 47 -1.88 -8.14 -1.26
C VAL A 47 -1.53 -6.83 -0.57
N SER A 48 -1.97 -5.73 -1.14
CA SER A 48 -1.61 -4.42 -0.61
C SER A 48 -2.29 -4.11 0.70
N TYR A 49 -3.51 -4.59 0.91
CA TYR A 49 -4.13 -4.43 2.22
C TYR A 49 -3.33 -5.17 3.29
N ILE A 50 -2.85 -6.36 2.98
CA ILE A 50 -2.02 -7.10 3.92
C ILE A 50 -0.70 -6.37 4.14
N ALA A 51 -0.13 -5.82 3.09
CA ALA A 51 1.15 -5.14 3.17
C ALA A 51 1.10 -3.90 4.06
N ILE A 52 0.04 -3.09 3.94
CA ILE A 52 -0.04 -1.92 4.79
C ILE A 52 -0.35 -2.28 6.23
N ASP A 53 -1.07 -3.36 6.46
CA ASP A 53 -1.28 -3.84 7.81
C ASP A 53 0.06 -4.24 8.44
N GLU A 54 0.90 -4.89 7.67
CA GLU A 54 2.22 -5.27 8.14
C GLU A 54 3.06 -4.04 8.48
N ALA A 55 2.94 -2.98 7.67
CA ALA A 55 3.67 -1.76 7.94
C ALA A 55 3.26 -1.15 9.28
N THR A 56 1.97 -1.18 9.61
CA THR A 56 1.52 -0.61 10.87
C THR A 56 2.01 -1.40 12.07
N LYS A 57 2.36 -2.66 11.87
CA LYS A 57 2.88 -3.49 12.96
C LYS A 57 4.36 -3.26 13.18
N LYS A 58 5.07 -2.79 12.19
CA LYS A 58 6.53 -2.72 12.26
C LYS A 58 7.10 -1.32 12.20
N ALA A 59 6.28 -0.33 11.92
CA ALA A 59 6.72 1.05 11.86
C ALA A 59 5.70 1.92 12.57
N ALA A 60 6.11 3.12 12.93
CA ALA A 60 5.23 4.04 13.66
C ALA A 60 4.37 4.81 12.68
N VAL A 61 3.51 4.11 11.99
CA VAL A 61 2.62 4.69 10.99
C VAL A 61 1.19 4.24 11.20
N ASP A 62 0.27 5.06 10.71
CA ASP A 62 -1.14 4.74 10.69
C ASP A 62 -1.60 4.71 9.24
N VAL A 63 -2.59 3.87 8.95
CA VAL A 63 -3.22 3.90 7.64
C VAL A 63 -4.34 4.92 7.71
N VAL A 64 -4.25 5.96 6.90
CA VAL A 64 -5.28 7.01 6.90
C VAL A 64 -6.19 6.89 5.69
N TYR A 65 -5.81 6.13 4.70
CA TYR A 65 -6.67 5.88 3.56
C TYR A 65 -6.21 4.61 2.85
N ALA A 66 -7.14 3.78 2.49
CA ALA A 66 -6.84 2.58 1.72
C ALA A 66 -8.07 2.24 0.91
N SER A 67 -7.90 2.06 -0.37
CA SER A 67 -9.03 1.79 -1.23
C SER A 67 -8.58 1.01 -2.45
N SER A 68 -9.43 0.13 -2.90
CA SER A 68 -9.22 -0.53 -4.17
C SER A 68 -10.14 0.12 -5.20
N PHE A 69 -9.72 0.08 -6.44
CA PHE A 69 -10.53 0.61 -7.51
C PHE A 69 -10.18 -0.10 -8.80
N TYR A 70 -11.08 -0.03 -9.73
CA TYR A 70 -10.85 -0.63 -11.02
C TYR A 70 -10.65 0.49 -12.01
N GLY A 71 -9.52 0.55 -12.61
CA GLY A 71 -9.14 1.65 -13.47
C GLY A 71 -10.08 1.90 -14.62
N GLY A 72 -10.96 0.97 -14.86
CA GLY A 72 -11.94 1.11 -15.88
C GLY A 72 -12.53 -0.25 -16.09
N ALA A 73 -13.73 -0.28 -16.56
CA ALA A 73 -14.41 -1.54 -16.72
C ALA A 73 -13.61 -2.51 -17.55
N ALA A 74 -12.96 -2.01 -18.56
CA ALA A 74 -12.21 -2.89 -19.43
C ALA A 74 -11.04 -3.54 -18.73
N HIS A 75 -10.53 -2.91 -17.70
CA HIS A 75 -9.39 -3.44 -17.02
C HIS A 75 -9.77 -4.36 -15.88
N ALA A 76 -11.01 -4.36 -15.51
CA ALA A 76 -11.43 -5.17 -14.40
C ALA A 76 -11.44 -6.64 -14.76
N SER A 77 -11.31 -6.97 -16.00
CA SER A 77 -11.40 -8.37 -16.40
C SER A 77 -10.08 -9.11 -16.22
N GLY A 78 -9.05 -8.45 -15.76
CA GLY A 78 -7.80 -9.15 -15.60
C GLY A 78 -7.83 -10.12 -14.44
N PRO A 79 -6.81 -10.96 -14.36
CA PRO A 79 -6.76 -11.92 -13.27
C PRO A 79 -6.49 -11.28 -11.93
N TYR A 80 -6.04 -10.03 -11.92
CA TYR A 80 -5.78 -9.34 -10.69
C TYR A 80 -6.94 -8.45 -10.42
N SER A 81 -7.42 -8.43 -9.23
CA SER A 81 -8.66 -7.79 -9.00
C SER A 81 -8.50 -6.37 -8.93
N GLY A 82 -8.09 -5.58 -9.04
CA GLY A 82 -8.19 -4.16 -9.00
C GLY A 82 -6.90 -3.51 -8.58
N GLU A 83 -6.87 -2.22 -8.77
CA GLU A 83 -5.75 -1.44 -8.32
C GLU A 83 -6.00 -0.95 -6.91
N PHE A 84 -4.94 -0.53 -6.27
CA PHE A 84 -4.98 -0.15 -4.88
C PHE A 84 -4.25 1.16 -4.66
N ILE A 85 -4.79 1.99 -3.79
CA ILE A 85 -4.08 3.16 -3.31
C ILE A 85 -4.08 3.11 -1.79
N GLY A 86 -2.92 3.30 -1.19
CA GLY A 86 -2.77 3.33 0.25
C GLY A 86 -2.01 4.55 0.68
N ILE A 87 -2.44 5.13 1.80
CA ILE A 87 -1.79 6.31 2.35
C ILE A 87 -1.50 6.06 3.81
N LEU A 88 -0.24 6.18 4.17
CA LEU A 88 0.23 6.05 5.54
C LEU A 88 0.57 7.42 6.07
N ALA A 89 0.39 7.62 7.36
CA ALA A 89 0.70 8.89 8.01
C ALA A 89 1.50 8.65 9.28
N ALA A 90 2.37 9.59 9.60
CA ALA A 90 3.16 9.50 10.82
C ALA A 90 3.64 10.89 11.22
N GLU A 91 4.33 10.96 12.35
CA GLU A 91 4.83 12.21 12.85
C GLU A 91 6.01 12.74 12.06
N THR A 92 6.84 11.86 11.55
CA THR A 92 8.06 12.27 10.87
C THR A 92 8.14 11.66 9.49
N PRO A 93 8.87 12.30 8.57
CA PRO A 93 9.10 11.71 7.25
C PRO A 93 9.82 10.39 7.33
N GLY A 94 10.73 10.23 8.29
CA GLY A 94 11.45 8.96 8.44
C GLY A 94 10.53 7.81 8.76
N ASP A 95 9.52 8.06 9.59
CA ASP A 95 8.58 7.01 9.96
C ASP A 95 7.72 6.58 8.78
N VAL A 96 7.22 7.54 7.99
CA VAL A 96 6.42 7.14 6.83
C VAL A 96 7.28 6.47 5.76
N GLU A 97 8.54 6.89 5.65
CA GLU A 97 9.47 6.26 4.72
C GLU A 97 9.70 4.79 5.10
N GLU A 98 9.89 4.56 6.38
CA GLU A 98 10.08 3.20 6.85
C GLU A 98 8.82 2.37 6.63
N GLY A 99 7.66 2.91 6.92
CA GLY A 99 6.41 2.22 6.70
C GLY A 99 6.19 1.89 5.23
N LEU A 100 6.49 2.84 4.37
CA LEU A 100 6.37 2.63 2.94
C LEU A 100 7.31 1.52 2.47
N ARG A 101 8.54 1.53 2.95
CA ARG A 101 9.51 0.52 2.58
C ARG A 101 9.04 -0.87 2.99
N ILE A 102 8.50 -0.99 4.19
CA ILE A 102 8.00 -2.27 4.67
C ILE A 102 6.82 -2.73 3.83
N ALA A 103 5.89 -1.82 3.52
CA ALA A 103 4.73 -2.19 2.74
C ALA A 103 5.13 -2.63 1.34
N MET A 104 6.03 -1.89 0.71
CA MET A 104 6.45 -2.24 -0.64
C MET A 104 7.21 -3.56 -0.67
N ASP A 105 8.09 -3.76 0.30
CA ASP A 105 8.83 -5.00 0.37
C ASP A 105 7.90 -6.18 0.57
N TYR A 106 6.95 -6.05 1.46
CA TYR A 106 6.02 -7.14 1.71
C TYR A 106 5.19 -7.44 0.47
N ALA A 107 4.69 -6.41 -0.18
CA ALA A 107 3.85 -6.60 -1.35
C ALA A 107 4.62 -7.24 -2.49
N GLN A 108 5.84 -6.79 -2.71
CA GLN A 108 6.60 -7.25 -3.86
C GLN A 108 7.29 -8.59 -3.64
N ASN A 109 7.65 -8.89 -2.41
CA ASN A 109 8.53 -10.02 -2.19
C ASN A 109 7.95 -11.12 -1.34
N ARG A 110 7.13 -10.79 -0.36
CA ARG A 110 6.70 -11.82 0.56
C ARG A 110 5.41 -12.49 0.21
N VAL A 111 4.45 -11.71 -0.18
CA VAL A 111 3.13 -12.28 -0.42
C VAL A 111 3.13 -13.16 -1.65
N SER A 112 3.97 -12.86 -2.63
CA SER A 112 4.02 -13.70 -3.80
C SER A 112 4.46 -15.12 -3.48
N PHE A 113 5.24 -15.31 -2.43
CA PHE A 113 5.62 -16.65 -2.07
C PHE A 113 4.44 -17.44 -1.54
N LEU A 114 3.56 -16.79 -0.83
CA LEU A 114 2.40 -17.49 -0.31
C LEU A 114 1.51 -17.98 -1.41
N THR A 115 1.38 -17.19 -2.44
CA THR A 115 0.51 -17.61 -3.53
C THR A 115 1.13 -18.70 -4.36
N ALA A 116 2.43 -18.85 -4.30
CA ALA A 116 3.09 -19.85 -5.10
C ALA A 116 3.13 -21.20 -4.45
N ASP A 117 2.80 -21.30 -3.20
CA ASP A 117 2.99 -22.52 -2.50
C ASP A 117 1.78 -23.40 -2.54
N PRO A 118 1.81 -24.47 -3.17
CA PRO A 118 0.66 -25.30 -3.26
C PRO A 118 0.55 -26.28 -2.17
N GLU A 119 1.42 -26.64 -1.70
CA GLU A 119 1.31 -27.69 -1.00
C GLU A 119 1.45 -28.07 -0.34
#